data_e2db58090cff95e2e9d6a880053cea11
#
_entry.id   e2db58090cff95e2e9d6a880053cea11
#
_cell.length_a   1.000
_cell.length_b   1.000
_cell.length_c   1.000
_cell.angle_alpha   90.00
_cell.angle_beta   90.00
_cell.angle_gamma   90.00
#
_symmetry.space_group_name_H-M   'P 1'
#
loop_
_entity.id
_entity.type
_entity.pdbx_description
1 polymer ?
#
loop_
_entity_poly.entity_id
_entity_poly.type
_entity_poly.pdbx_seq_one_letter_code
_entity_poly.pdbx_strand_id
1 'polypeptide(L)'
;MDNLARERVFEELCKLLPLVTAEDLIRFAPILAAVIPELKPMIGFDQRSPHHAYDLYTHTAHVTAGGPEDLVLRWAALLHDIGKVPTFTVDETGRGHFLDHAVKGARMADGVLRRLKAPNALREQAVLLIEKHMLWLQPDKKLLRRQIGRLGQGTVYQLLSLQHADNSSKGTAKSAETEQYVKILEVLEEIRSEDGCFSLKDLAVNGNDLIQIGFSGRTIGVMLNWLLEQVMEENLPNERSVLLAWAQRVWSEAWPNS
;
A
#
# COMPACT_ATOMS: atom_id res chain seq x y z
N MET A 1 -28.33 -4.78 12.50
CA MET A 1 -28.13 -3.32 12.55
C MET A 1 -28.74 -2.72 11.29
N ASP A 2 -29.54 -1.66 11.42
CA ASP A 2 -30.00 -0.86 10.29
C ASP A 2 -28.85 0.02 9.70
N ASN A 3 -29.10 0.67 8.57
CA ASN A 3 -28.05 1.45 7.90
C ASN A 3 -27.55 2.64 8.75
N LEU A 4 -28.45 3.34 9.45
CA LEU A 4 -28.13 4.46 10.33
C LEU A 4 -27.23 4.04 11.51
N ALA A 5 -27.50 2.86 12.10
CA ALA A 5 -26.67 2.33 13.17
C ALA A 5 -25.25 2.00 12.71
N ARG A 6 -25.07 1.53 11.45
CA ARG A 6 -23.75 1.22 10.90
C ARG A 6 -22.91 2.44 10.61
N GLU A 7 -23.48 3.50 10.06
CA GLU A 7 -22.82 4.79 9.86
C GLU A 7 -22.34 5.38 11.19
N ARG A 8 -23.21 5.43 12.20
CA ARG A 8 -22.84 5.90 13.54
C ARG A 8 -21.72 5.07 14.17
N VAL A 9 -21.76 3.76 14.04
CA VAL A 9 -20.68 2.87 14.51
C VAL A 9 -19.37 3.20 13.81
N PHE A 10 -19.38 3.39 12.49
CA PHE A 10 -18.19 3.79 11.75
C PHE A 10 -17.65 5.13 12.23
N GLU A 11 -18.52 6.14 12.40
CA GLU A 11 -18.14 7.47 12.91
C GLU A 11 -17.50 7.41 14.30
N GLU A 12 -18.08 6.62 15.22
CA GLU A 12 -17.52 6.45 16.57
C GLU A 12 -16.17 5.73 16.53
N LEU A 13 -16.02 4.69 15.71
CA LEU A 13 -14.73 4.02 15.50
C LEU A 13 -13.70 4.96 14.91
N CYS A 14 -14.07 5.84 13.98
CA CYS A 14 -13.17 6.85 13.41
C CYS A 14 -12.67 7.88 14.45
N LYS A 15 -13.49 8.20 15.45
CA LYS A 15 -13.07 9.08 16.57
C LYS A 15 -12.15 8.34 17.55
N LEU A 16 -12.37 7.05 17.75
CA LEU A 16 -11.64 6.26 18.73
C LEU A 16 -10.27 5.78 18.18
N LEU A 17 -10.22 5.26 16.96
CA LEU A 17 -9.03 4.61 16.39
C LEU A 17 -7.76 5.46 16.46
N PRO A 18 -7.75 6.77 16.25
CA PRO A 18 -6.55 7.59 16.40
C PRO A 18 -6.03 7.68 17.84
N LEU A 19 -6.90 7.47 18.83
CA LEU A 19 -6.64 7.74 20.26
C LEU A 19 -6.41 6.48 21.10
N VAL A 20 -6.80 5.30 20.58
CA VAL A 20 -6.74 4.05 21.36
C VAL A 20 -5.30 3.54 21.53
N THR A 21 -5.04 2.97 22.69
CA THR A 21 -3.83 2.19 22.96
C THR A 21 -4.00 0.74 22.52
N ALA A 22 -2.90 -0.02 22.47
CA ALA A 22 -2.97 -1.47 22.20
C ALA A 22 -3.75 -2.20 23.30
N GLU A 23 -3.56 -1.79 24.56
CA GLU A 23 -4.26 -2.34 25.72
C GLU A 23 -5.79 -2.11 25.62
N ASP A 24 -6.22 -0.94 25.13
CA ASP A 24 -7.63 -0.67 24.91
C ASP A 24 -8.22 -1.59 23.85
N LEU A 25 -7.52 -1.74 22.70
CA LEU A 25 -7.94 -2.63 21.63
C LEU A 25 -8.02 -4.09 22.10
N ILE A 26 -7.05 -4.55 22.88
CA ILE A 26 -7.05 -5.91 23.46
C ILE A 26 -8.20 -6.07 24.45
N ARG A 27 -8.39 -5.11 25.35
CA ARG A 27 -9.46 -5.13 26.36
C ARG A 27 -10.85 -5.16 25.74
N PHE A 28 -11.05 -4.40 24.67
CA PHE A 28 -12.34 -4.27 23.99
C PHE A 28 -12.47 -5.21 22.77
N ALA A 29 -11.57 -6.18 22.60
CA ALA A 29 -11.60 -7.16 21.51
C ALA A 29 -12.98 -7.84 21.31
N PRO A 30 -13.71 -8.28 22.36
CA PRO A 30 -15.03 -8.87 22.17
C PRO A 30 -16.06 -7.91 21.56
N ILE A 31 -15.99 -6.62 21.92
CA ILE A 31 -16.90 -5.59 21.40
C ILE A 31 -16.57 -5.30 19.94
N LEU A 32 -15.27 -5.12 19.63
CA LEU A 32 -14.83 -4.93 18.25
C LEU A 32 -15.17 -6.13 17.36
N ALA A 33 -15.00 -7.35 17.86
CA ALA A 33 -15.39 -8.57 17.14
C ALA A 33 -16.89 -8.74 16.96
N ALA A 34 -17.72 -8.12 17.80
CA ALA A 34 -19.17 -8.08 17.59
C ALA A 34 -19.58 -7.12 16.47
N VAL A 35 -18.79 -6.04 16.26
CA VAL A 35 -18.98 -5.04 15.20
C VAL A 35 -18.32 -5.49 13.89
N ILE A 36 -17.12 -6.04 13.99
CA ILE A 36 -16.29 -6.54 12.89
C ILE A 36 -16.03 -8.03 13.15
N PRO A 37 -16.96 -8.92 12.77
CA PRO A 37 -16.85 -10.36 13.07
C PRO A 37 -15.59 -11.02 12.50
N GLU A 38 -14.99 -10.43 11.48
CA GLU A 38 -13.74 -10.89 10.86
C GLU A 38 -12.55 -10.83 11.82
N LEU A 39 -12.59 -10.02 12.86
CA LEU A 39 -11.57 -9.96 13.91
C LEU A 39 -11.66 -11.13 14.91
N LYS A 40 -12.85 -11.73 15.06
CA LYS A 40 -13.07 -12.78 16.07
C LYS A 40 -12.12 -13.97 15.95
N PRO A 41 -11.89 -14.54 14.73
CA PRO A 41 -10.98 -15.68 14.59
C PRO A 41 -9.51 -15.33 14.83
N MET A 42 -9.15 -14.05 14.89
CA MET A 42 -7.78 -13.62 15.15
C MET A 42 -7.41 -13.64 16.65
N ILE A 43 -8.42 -13.56 17.53
CA ILE A 43 -8.23 -13.52 18.99
C ILE A 43 -7.70 -14.88 19.47
N GLY A 44 -6.51 -14.87 20.07
CA GLY A 44 -5.83 -16.09 20.52
C GLY A 44 -5.28 -16.97 19.39
N PHE A 45 -5.25 -16.49 18.16
CA PHE A 45 -4.76 -17.26 17.01
C PHE A 45 -3.22 -17.30 17.03
N ASP A 46 -2.67 -18.50 17.26
CA ASP A 46 -1.23 -18.76 17.19
C ASP A 46 -0.77 -18.82 15.72
N GLN A 47 0.11 -17.88 15.34
CA GLN A 47 0.65 -17.79 13.99
C GLN A 47 1.70 -18.87 13.67
N ARG A 48 2.15 -19.66 14.65
CA ARG A 48 3.22 -20.66 14.53
C ARG A 48 4.45 -20.14 13.80
N SER A 49 4.86 -18.93 14.17
CA SER A 49 5.99 -18.23 13.54
C SER A 49 6.96 -17.71 14.61
N PRO A 50 8.27 -17.98 14.48
CA PRO A 50 9.25 -17.49 15.43
C PRO A 50 9.45 -15.97 15.39
N HIS A 51 8.83 -15.31 14.42
CA HIS A 51 8.91 -13.85 14.22
C HIS A 51 7.82 -13.07 14.97
N HIS A 52 6.84 -13.75 15.60
CA HIS A 52 5.74 -13.13 16.31
C HIS A 52 5.71 -13.59 17.76
N ALA A 53 5.86 -12.64 18.70
CA ALA A 53 5.75 -12.90 20.12
C ALA A 53 4.29 -12.92 20.62
N TYR A 54 3.36 -12.43 19.81
CA TYR A 54 1.95 -12.25 20.14
C TYR A 54 1.05 -13.13 19.28
N ASP A 55 -0.17 -13.43 19.77
CA ASP A 55 -1.25 -13.92 18.93
C ASP A 55 -1.62 -12.86 17.86
N LEU A 56 -2.33 -13.28 16.84
CA LEU A 56 -2.61 -12.44 15.67
C LEU A 56 -3.39 -11.17 16.01
N TYR A 57 -4.38 -11.24 16.94
CA TYR A 57 -5.15 -10.06 17.31
C TYR A 57 -4.34 -9.09 18.17
N THR A 58 -3.60 -9.59 19.13
CA THR A 58 -2.71 -8.79 19.99
C THR A 58 -1.65 -8.07 19.15
N HIS A 59 -1.03 -8.76 18.18
CA HIS A 59 -0.14 -8.14 17.22
C HIS A 59 -0.86 -7.01 16.44
N THR A 60 -2.05 -7.28 15.90
CA THR A 60 -2.84 -6.28 15.15
C THR A 60 -3.18 -5.05 16.01
N ALA A 61 -3.48 -5.25 17.29
CA ALA A 61 -3.71 -4.15 18.22
C ALA A 61 -2.47 -3.26 18.39
N HIS A 62 -1.29 -3.85 18.54
CA HIS A 62 -0.04 -3.10 18.61
C HIS A 62 0.28 -2.35 17.32
N VAL A 63 0.07 -2.98 16.14
CA VAL A 63 0.23 -2.31 14.83
C VAL A 63 -0.71 -1.11 14.71
N THR A 64 -1.98 -1.30 15.10
CA THR A 64 -2.99 -0.25 15.01
C THR A 64 -2.64 0.93 15.91
N ALA A 65 -2.24 0.70 17.14
CA ALA A 65 -1.90 1.74 18.11
C ALA A 65 -0.54 2.39 17.81
N GLY A 66 0.43 1.64 17.29
CA GLY A 66 1.81 2.09 17.04
C GLY A 66 1.98 2.92 15.76
N GLY A 67 1.00 2.93 14.86
CA GLY A 67 1.05 3.72 13.63
C GLY A 67 0.72 5.21 13.84
N PRO A 68 0.89 6.06 12.81
CA PRO A 68 0.50 7.45 12.83
C PRO A 68 -1.01 7.63 13.11
N GLU A 69 -1.41 8.83 13.56
CA GLU A 69 -2.82 9.16 13.82
C GLU A 69 -3.67 9.37 12.54
N ASP A 70 -3.13 9.02 11.39
CA ASP A 70 -3.84 9.01 10.11
C ASP A 70 -4.95 7.96 10.12
N LEU A 71 -6.17 8.36 9.85
CA LEU A 71 -7.36 7.50 9.94
C LEU A 71 -7.34 6.35 8.93
N VAL A 72 -6.82 6.59 7.72
CA VAL A 72 -6.69 5.54 6.69
C VAL A 72 -5.69 4.48 7.16
N LEU A 73 -4.55 4.93 7.72
CA LEU A 73 -3.53 4.03 8.26
C LEU A 73 -4.06 3.23 9.46
N ARG A 74 -4.84 3.85 10.36
CA ARG A 74 -5.46 3.14 11.50
C ARG A 74 -6.42 2.04 11.05
N TRP A 75 -7.27 2.32 10.05
CA TRP A 75 -8.14 1.31 9.46
C TRP A 75 -7.35 0.24 8.71
N ALA A 76 -6.33 0.62 7.94
CA ALA A 76 -5.47 -0.34 7.27
C ALA A 76 -4.74 -1.24 8.28
N ALA A 77 -4.18 -0.67 9.35
CA ALA A 77 -3.52 -1.41 10.42
C ALA A 77 -4.45 -2.38 11.15
N LEU A 78 -5.69 -1.96 11.47
CA LEU A 78 -6.68 -2.82 12.13
C LEU A 78 -7.08 -4.04 11.26
N LEU A 79 -7.04 -3.89 9.94
CA LEU A 79 -7.56 -4.89 9.00
C LEU A 79 -6.48 -5.57 8.17
N HIS A 80 -5.17 -5.20 8.27
CA HIS A 80 -4.14 -5.68 7.35
C HIS A 80 -4.00 -7.20 7.33
N ASP A 81 -4.17 -7.82 8.47
CA ASP A 81 -3.92 -9.24 8.69
C ASP A 81 -5.18 -10.11 8.81
N ILE A 82 -6.39 -9.58 8.57
CA ILE A 82 -7.65 -10.37 8.66
C ILE A 82 -7.69 -11.53 7.65
N GLY A 83 -6.87 -11.47 6.61
CA GLY A 83 -6.71 -12.54 5.63
C GLY A 83 -5.86 -13.72 6.11
N LYS A 84 -5.11 -13.60 7.19
CA LYS A 84 -4.20 -14.65 7.66
C LYS A 84 -4.92 -15.92 8.10
N VAL A 85 -5.98 -15.79 8.90
CA VAL A 85 -6.72 -16.98 9.39
C VAL A 85 -7.26 -17.83 8.25
N PRO A 86 -7.98 -17.27 7.25
CA PRO A 86 -8.53 -18.09 6.16
C PRO A 86 -7.50 -18.56 5.11
N THR A 87 -6.23 -18.15 5.23
CA THR A 87 -5.14 -18.61 4.34
C THR A 87 -4.06 -19.41 5.09
N PHE A 88 -4.32 -19.69 6.38
CA PHE A 88 -3.36 -20.41 7.22
C PHE A 88 -3.13 -21.82 6.73
N THR A 89 -1.87 -22.19 6.58
CA THR A 89 -1.42 -23.56 6.34
C THR A 89 -0.21 -23.85 7.23
N VAL A 90 0.08 -25.12 7.45
CA VAL A 90 1.21 -25.56 8.26
C VAL A 90 2.07 -26.50 7.44
N ASP A 91 3.38 -26.29 7.42
CA ASP A 91 4.33 -27.16 6.75
C ASP A 91 4.73 -28.38 7.62
N GLU A 92 5.55 -29.27 7.07
CA GLU A 92 6.03 -30.49 7.73
C GLU A 92 6.82 -30.22 9.02
N THR A 93 7.37 -29.00 9.19
CA THR A 93 8.10 -28.58 10.38
C THR A 93 7.20 -28.01 11.48
N GLY A 94 5.89 -27.87 11.19
CA GLY A 94 4.90 -27.25 12.08
C GLY A 94 4.85 -25.73 11.99
N ARG A 95 5.58 -25.11 11.03
CA ARG A 95 5.59 -23.65 10.81
C ARG A 95 4.36 -23.19 10.05
N GLY A 96 3.78 -22.07 10.48
CA GLY A 96 2.64 -21.44 9.83
C GLY A 96 3.03 -20.61 8.60
N HIS A 97 2.19 -20.70 7.56
CA HIS A 97 2.28 -19.94 6.33
C HIS A 97 0.94 -19.28 6.00
N PHE A 98 0.98 -18.13 5.34
CA PHE A 98 -0.19 -17.27 5.05
C PHE A 98 -0.15 -16.76 3.61
N LEU A 99 -0.05 -17.68 2.64
CA LEU A 99 0.06 -17.30 1.24
C LEU A 99 -1.18 -16.50 0.80
N ASP A 100 -0.94 -15.39 0.08
CA ASP A 100 -1.98 -14.49 -0.45
C ASP A 100 -2.88 -13.83 0.60
N HIS A 101 -2.48 -13.81 1.90
CA HIS A 101 -3.29 -13.19 2.96
C HIS A 101 -3.56 -11.70 2.69
N ALA A 102 -2.63 -10.97 2.09
CA ALA A 102 -2.79 -9.55 1.78
C ALA A 102 -3.92 -9.32 0.76
N VAL A 103 -3.97 -10.11 -0.31
CA VAL A 103 -5.03 -10.04 -1.34
C VAL A 103 -6.37 -10.50 -0.77
N LYS A 104 -6.36 -11.59 0.01
CA LYS A 104 -7.57 -12.09 0.68
C LYS A 104 -8.08 -11.09 1.71
N GLY A 105 -7.17 -10.54 2.52
CA GLY A 105 -7.45 -9.53 3.55
C GLY A 105 -8.03 -8.25 2.94
N ALA A 106 -7.49 -7.76 1.83
CA ALA A 106 -7.99 -6.60 1.12
C ALA A 106 -9.46 -6.76 0.68
N ARG A 107 -9.82 -7.94 0.14
CA ARG A 107 -11.22 -8.25 -0.23
C ARG A 107 -12.13 -8.31 1.00
N MET A 108 -11.67 -8.89 2.10
CA MET A 108 -12.42 -8.93 3.36
C MET A 108 -12.59 -7.54 3.93
N ALA A 109 -11.53 -6.72 3.96
CA ALA A 109 -11.55 -5.33 4.42
C ALA A 109 -12.51 -4.45 3.60
N ASP A 110 -12.54 -4.60 2.27
CA ASP A 110 -13.52 -3.90 1.42
C ASP A 110 -14.96 -4.25 1.86
N GLY A 111 -15.24 -5.52 2.12
CA GLY A 111 -16.54 -5.97 2.65
C GLY A 111 -16.88 -5.38 4.01
N VAL A 112 -15.91 -5.34 4.93
CA VAL A 112 -16.06 -4.73 6.28
C VAL A 112 -16.38 -3.25 6.15
N LEU A 113 -15.57 -2.49 5.42
CA LEU A 113 -15.69 -1.05 5.29
C LEU A 113 -16.97 -0.64 4.53
N ARG A 114 -17.37 -1.41 3.50
CA ARG A 114 -18.70 -1.22 2.85
C ARG A 114 -19.85 -1.47 3.81
N ARG A 115 -19.79 -2.54 4.59
CA ARG A 115 -20.81 -2.88 5.59
C ARG A 115 -20.94 -1.78 6.65
N LEU A 116 -19.83 -1.17 7.04
CA LEU A 116 -19.79 -0.05 7.98
C LEU A 116 -20.11 1.31 7.34
N LYS A 117 -20.35 1.37 6.02
CA LYS A 117 -20.64 2.60 5.29
C LYS A 117 -19.49 3.61 5.28
N ALA A 118 -18.26 3.13 5.31
CA ALA A 118 -17.09 3.98 5.16
C ALA A 118 -17.13 4.78 3.84
N PRO A 119 -16.69 6.06 3.83
CA PRO A 119 -16.54 6.84 2.62
C PRO A 119 -15.65 6.13 1.60
N ASN A 120 -15.99 6.21 0.31
CA ASN A 120 -15.27 5.50 -0.75
C ASN A 120 -13.77 5.81 -0.75
N ALA A 121 -13.39 7.08 -0.62
CA ALA A 121 -11.98 7.47 -0.63
C ALA A 121 -11.17 6.81 0.50
N LEU A 122 -11.69 6.78 1.73
CA LEU A 122 -11.05 6.11 2.86
C LEU A 122 -10.97 4.60 2.60
N ARG A 123 -12.10 3.99 2.19
CA ARG A 123 -12.18 2.55 1.94
C ARG A 123 -11.18 2.10 0.87
N GLU A 124 -11.16 2.76 -0.28
CA GLU A 124 -10.31 2.42 -1.41
C GLU A 124 -8.83 2.56 -1.05
N GLN A 125 -8.47 3.61 -0.34
CA GLN A 125 -7.09 3.81 0.10
C GLN A 125 -6.68 2.80 1.17
N ALA A 126 -7.51 2.51 2.17
CA ALA A 126 -7.20 1.50 3.19
C ALA A 126 -7.07 0.09 2.57
N VAL A 127 -7.97 -0.27 1.65
CA VAL A 127 -7.93 -1.55 0.91
C VAL A 127 -6.68 -1.67 0.07
N LEU A 128 -6.25 -0.60 -0.62
CA LEU A 128 -5.01 -0.57 -1.38
C LEU A 128 -3.79 -0.79 -0.47
N LEU A 129 -3.75 -0.12 0.68
CA LEU A 129 -2.66 -0.30 1.66
C LEU A 129 -2.61 -1.75 2.17
N ILE A 130 -3.76 -2.35 2.47
CA ILE A 130 -3.86 -3.75 2.91
C ILE A 130 -3.38 -4.70 1.81
N GLU A 131 -3.80 -4.48 0.56
CA GLU A 131 -3.36 -5.32 -0.57
C GLU A 131 -1.84 -5.26 -0.78
N LYS A 132 -1.25 -4.08 -0.58
CA LYS A 132 0.16 -3.82 -0.87
C LYS A 132 1.08 -3.87 0.35
N HIS A 133 0.57 -4.16 1.58
CA HIS A 133 1.39 -4.08 2.79
C HIS A 133 2.59 -5.04 2.78
N MET A 134 2.54 -6.10 1.99
CA MET A 134 3.65 -7.03 1.77
C MET A 134 4.61 -6.60 0.64
N LEU A 135 4.38 -5.45 0.00
CA LEU A 135 5.28 -4.93 -1.03
C LEU A 135 6.65 -4.61 -0.42
N TRP A 136 7.69 -5.28 -0.89
CA TRP A 136 9.02 -5.06 -0.36
C TRP A 136 9.60 -3.74 -0.86
N LEU A 137 9.61 -2.72 0.00
CA LEU A 137 10.26 -1.45 -0.24
C LEU A 137 11.75 -1.55 0.14
N GLN A 138 12.62 -0.98 -0.72
CA GLN A 138 14.07 -0.95 -0.53
C GLN A 138 14.58 0.49 -0.68
N PRO A 139 15.72 0.85 -0.05
CA PRO A 139 16.34 2.16 -0.19
C PRO A 139 17.08 2.26 -1.55
N ASP A 140 16.35 2.01 -2.62
CA ASP A 140 16.80 2.11 -4.01
C ASP A 140 15.95 3.16 -4.71
N LYS A 141 16.58 4.24 -5.15
CA LYS A 141 15.93 5.41 -5.74
C LYS A 141 15.09 5.07 -6.96
N LYS A 142 15.64 4.22 -7.84
CA LYS A 142 14.98 3.78 -9.07
C LYS A 142 13.73 2.94 -8.78
N LEU A 143 13.84 2.00 -7.84
CA LEU A 143 12.71 1.18 -7.42
C LEU A 143 11.63 2.03 -6.73
N LEU A 144 12.02 2.97 -5.85
CA LEU A 144 11.06 3.85 -5.16
C LEU A 144 10.35 4.79 -6.13
N ARG A 145 11.05 5.39 -7.10
CA ARG A 145 10.42 6.20 -8.17
C ARG A 145 9.39 5.39 -8.96
N ARG A 146 9.71 4.14 -9.30
CA ARG A 146 8.75 3.23 -9.97
C ARG A 146 7.52 2.97 -9.11
N GLN A 147 7.68 2.78 -7.79
CA GLN A 147 6.54 2.61 -6.90
C GLN A 147 5.72 3.91 -6.77
N ILE A 148 6.37 5.05 -6.69
CA ILE A 148 5.72 6.38 -6.68
C ILE A 148 4.89 6.57 -7.97
N GLY A 149 5.45 6.25 -9.13
CA GLY A 149 4.74 6.35 -10.41
C GLY A 149 3.50 5.43 -10.51
N ARG A 150 3.54 4.26 -9.87
CA ARG A 150 2.43 3.28 -9.89
C ARG A 150 1.34 3.55 -8.85
N LEU A 151 1.73 3.99 -7.66
CA LEU A 151 0.85 4.07 -6.50
C LEU A 151 0.58 5.50 -6.04
N GLY A 152 1.37 6.45 -6.51
CA GLY A 152 1.42 7.81 -6.01
C GLY A 152 2.30 7.94 -4.76
N GLN A 153 2.94 9.10 -4.62
CA GLN A 153 3.90 9.39 -3.54
C GLN A 153 3.27 9.20 -2.16
N GLY A 154 2.08 9.77 -1.92
CA GLY A 154 1.38 9.64 -0.63
C GLY A 154 1.13 8.19 -0.22
N THR A 155 0.74 7.32 -1.16
CA THR A 155 0.54 5.89 -0.90
C THR A 155 1.83 5.18 -0.51
N VAL A 156 2.96 5.52 -1.15
CA VAL A 156 4.27 4.91 -0.81
C VAL A 156 4.68 5.28 0.61
N TYR A 157 4.52 6.54 1.05
CA TYR A 157 4.76 6.95 2.44
C TYR A 157 3.83 6.24 3.42
N GLN A 158 2.54 6.11 3.09
CA GLN A 158 1.59 5.39 3.94
C GLN A 158 1.93 3.90 4.05
N LEU A 159 2.33 3.25 2.95
CA LEU A 159 2.79 1.84 2.97
C LEU A 159 4.03 1.68 3.84
N LEU A 160 5.01 2.56 3.70
CA LEU A 160 6.21 2.52 4.52
C LEU A 160 5.90 2.70 6.00
N SER A 161 4.97 3.60 6.34
CA SER A 161 4.51 3.81 7.73
C SER A 161 3.78 2.59 8.27
N LEU A 162 2.92 1.95 7.48
CA LEU A 162 2.21 0.72 7.89
C LEU A 162 3.20 -0.44 8.12
N GLN A 163 4.15 -0.63 7.21
CA GLN A 163 5.18 -1.67 7.34
C GLN A 163 6.08 -1.43 8.55
N HIS A 164 6.42 -0.18 8.85
CA HIS A 164 7.19 0.16 10.04
C HIS A 164 6.41 -0.16 11.31
N ALA A 165 5.13 0.20 11.39
CA ALA A 165 4.26 -0.14 12.51
C ALA A 165 4.14 -1.67 12.69
N ASP A 166 3.93 -2.43 11.59
CA ASP A 166 3.88 -3.89 11.61
C ASP A 166 5.18 -4.50 12.14
N ASN A 167 6.31 -4.11 11.58
CA ASN A 167 7.62 -4.64 11.98
C ASN A 167 7.96 -4.32 13.45
N SER A 168 7.71 -3.09 13.88
CA SER A 168 7.96 -2.65 15.26
C SER A 168 7.07 -3.35 16.29
N SER A 169 5.92 -3.86 15.85
CA SER A 169 4.92 -4.50 16.72
C SER A 169 5.07 -6.02 16.85
N LYS A 170 6.09 -6.62 16.25
CA LYS A 170 6.31 -8.09 16.31
C LYS A 170 6.83 -8.60 17.65
N GLY A 171 7.18 -7.72 18.58
CA GLY A 171 7.77 -8.06 19.87
C GLY A 171 9.21 -8.60 19.77
N THR A 172 9.76 -8.70 18.57
CA THR A 172 11.11 -9.16 18.25
C THR A 172 11.89 -8.10 17.46
N ALA A 173 11.59 -6.81 17.69
CA ALA A 173 12.11 -5.68 16.93
C ALA A 173 13.62 -5.78 16.72
N LYS A 174 14.06 -5.74 15.47
CA LYS A 174 15.46 -5.76 15.08
C LYS A 174 15.89 -4.36 14.69
N SER A 175 17.04 -3.91 15.17
CA SER A 175 17.66 -2.63 14.79
C SER A 175 17.78 -2.46 13.26
N ALA A 176 18.04 -3.55 12.54
CA ALA A 176 18.14 -3.56 11.10
C ALA A 176 16.85 -3.12 10.36
N GLU A 177 15.66 -3.44 10.89
CA GLU A 177 14.38 -3.05 10.29
C GLU A 177 14.15 -1.53 10.45
N THR A 178 14.52 -0.98 11.61
CA THR A 178 14.46 0.47 11.84
C THR A 178 15.47 1.23 10.96
N GLU A 179 16.70 0.70 10.82
CA GLU A 179 17.70 1.30 9.91
C GLU A 179 17.24 1.28 8.46
N GLN A 180 16.62 0.20 8.01
CA GLN A 180 16.06 0.11 6.65
C GLN A 180 14.94 1.14 6.44
N TYR A 181 14.04 1.29 7.41
CA TYR A 181 12.99 2.31 7.37
C TYR A 181 13.57 3.73 7.22
N VAL A 182 14.57 4.08 8.02
CA VAL A 182 15.22 5.40 7.95
C VAL A 182 15.87 5.61 6.58
N LYS A 183 16.63 4.62 6.07
CA LYS A 183 17.26 4.71 4.75
C LYS A 183 16.25 4.89 3.61
N ILE A 184 15.10 4.21 3.69
CA ILE A 184 14.04 4.39 2.69
C ILE A 184 13.46 5.81 2.77
N LEU A 185 13.23 6.33 3.99
CA LEU A 185 12.77 7.70 4.17
C LEU A 185 13.75 8.73 3.60
N GLU A 186 15.05 8.57 3.85
CA GLU A 186 16.09 9.45 3.32
C GLU A 186 16.04 9.50 1.78
N VAL A 187 15.93 8.34 1.12
CA VAL A 187 15.83 8.28 -0.35
C VAL A 187 14.50 8.88 -0.84
N LEU A 188 13.39 8.68 -0.12
CA LEU A 188 12.10 9.29 -0.48
C LEU A 188 12.14 10.82 -0.35
N GLU A 189 12.82 11.36 0.67
CA GLU A 189 13.00 12.81 0.83
C GLU A 189 13.92 13.38 -0.25
N GLU A 190 14.97 12.64 -0.64
CA GLU A 190 15.80 12.99 -1.78
C GLU A 190 14.96 13.08 -3.07
N ILE A 191 14.18 12.04 -3.37
CA ILE A 191 13.25 12.00 -4.51
C ILE A 191 12.27 13.18 -4.46
N ARG A 192 11.74 13.51 -3.28
CA ARG A 192 10.79 14.61 -3.09
C ARG A 192 11.42 15.97 -3.35
N SER A 193 12.70 16.15 -3.01
CA SER A 193 13.43 17.41 -3.23
C SER A 193 13.79 17.65 -4.69
N GLU A 194 13.73 16.63 -5.54
CA GLU A 194 13.97 16.74 -6.97
C GLU A 194 12.66 17.08 -7.69
N ASP A 195 12.70 17.93 -8.70
CA ASP A 195 11.58 18.19 -9.61
C ASP A 195 11.38 16.97 -10.52
N GLY A 196 10.91 15.87 -9.91
CA GLY A 196 10.80 14.56 -10.57
C GLY A 196 9.52 14.42 -11.40
N CYS A 197 9.66 13.81 -12.57
CA CYS A 197 8.52 13.36 -13.38
C CYS A 197 8.04 11.99 -12.85
N PHE A 198 6.85 11.95 -12.24
CA PHE A 198 6.26 10.73 -11.66
C PHE A 198 4.92 10.34 -12.26
N SER A 199 4.36 11.18 -13.14
CA SER A 199 3.10 10.92 -13.81
C SER A 199 3.15 11.38 -15.27
N LEU A 200 2.18 10.90 -16.08
CA LEU A 200 2.05 11.34 -17.47
C LEU A 200 1.84 12.85 -17.62
N LYS A 201 1.37 13.54 -16.57
CA LYS A 201 1.17 15.00 -16.57
C LYS A 201 2.50 15.76 -16.41
N ASP A 202 3.50 15.11 -15.83
CA ASP A 202 4.80 15.70 -15.57
C ASP A 202 5.77 15.52 -16.75
N LEU A 203 5.40 14.66 -17.73
CA LEU A 203 6.18 14.49 -18.96
C LEU A 203 6.22 15.78 -19.79
N ALA A 204 7.41 16.10 -20.32
CA ALA A 204 7.60 17.23 -21.24
C ALA A 204 6.92 17.03 -22.62
N VAL A 205 6.29 15.87 -22.85
CA VAL A 205 5.52 15.52 -24.05
C VAL A 205 4.15 14.99 -23.66
N ASN A 206 3.17 15.13 -24.56
CA ASN A 206 1.80 14.68 -24.37
C ASN A 206 1.28 13.92 -25.59
N GLY A 207 0.01 13.46 -25.52
CA GLY A 207 -0.60 12.70 -26.60
C GLY A 207 -0.67 13.44 -27.95
N ASN A 208 -0.87 14.76 -27.94
CA ASN A 208 -0.90 15.56 -29.17
C ASN A 208 0.48 15.61 -29.85
N ASP A 209 1.55 15.65 -29.08
CA ASP A 209 2.90 15.60 -29.60
C ASP A 209 3.16 14.27 -30.33
N LEU A 210 2.69 13.16 -29.75
CA LEU A 210 2.84 11.84 -30.37
C LEU A 210 1.96 11.66 -31.61
N ILE A 211 0.77 12.27 -31.65
CA ILE A 211 -0.09 12.28 -32.86
C ILE A 211 0.63 12.95 -34.04
N GLN A 212 1.37 14.03 -33.78
CA GLN A 212 2.10 14.77 -34.84
C GLN A 212 3.21 13.92 -35.49
N ILE A 213 3.72 12.92 -34.79
CA ILE A 213 4.74 11.99 -35.31
C ILE A 213 4.18 10.64 -35.76
N GLY A 214 2.84 10.49 -35.80
CA GLY A 214 2.17 9.35 -36.41
C GLY A 214 1.49 8.37 -35.45
N PHE A 215 1.67 8.48 -34.12
CA PHE A 215 0.99 7.61 -33.17
C PHE A 215 -0.52 7.83 -33.16
N SER A 216 -1.30 6.77 -32.95
CA SER A 216 -2.75 6.84 -32.89
C SER A 216 -3.35 5.81 -31.93
N GLY A 217 -4.55 6.08 -31.42
CA GLY A 217 -5.29 5.14 -30.58
C GLY A 217 -4.50 4.68 -29.35
N ARG A 218 -4.44 3.37 -29.15
CA ARG A 218 -3.75 2.76 -27.98
C ARG A 218 -2.24 2.97 -27.96
N THR A 219 -1.61 3.15 -29.13
CA THR A 219 -0.15 3.29 -29.21
C THR A 219 0.34 4.55 -28.51
N ILE A 220 -0.48 5.62 -28.48
CA ILE A 220 -0.19 6.86 -27.76
C ILE A 220 0.02 6.56 -26.25
N GLY A 221 -0.94 5.89 -25.64
CA GLY A 221 -0.86 5.55 -24.22
C GLY A 221 0.32 4.62 -23.88
N VAL A 222 0.58 3.65 -24.74
CA VAL A 222 1.72 2.74 -24.60
C VAL A 222 3.04 3.51 -24.64
N MET A 223 3.19 4.41 -25.63
CA MET A 223 4.42 5.19 -25.77
C MET A 223 4.60 6.19 -24.62
N LEU A 224 3.54 6.90 -24.20
CA LEU A 224 3.64 7.81 -23.04
C LEU A 224 4.04 7.08 -21.76
N ASN A 225 3.48 5.90 -21.48
CA ASN A 225 3.86 5.11 -20.32
C ASN A 225 5.30 4.61 -20.42
N TRP A 226 5.74 4.19 -21.60
CA TRP A 226 7.13 3.80 -21.81
C TRP A 226 8.10 4.97 -21.59
N LEU A 227 7.81 6.15 -22.17
CA LEU A 227 8.62 7.36 -21.97
C LEU A 227 8.67 7.77 -20.48
N LEU A 228 7.53 7.69 -19.78
CA LEU A 228 7.46 7.95 -18.36
C LEU A 228 8.38 6.99 -17.58
N GLU A 229 8.34 5.70 -17.89
CA GLU A 229 9.22 4.70 -17.27
C GLU A 229 10.69 5.01 -17.53
N GLN A 230 11.07 5.39 -18.77
CA GLN A 230 12.45 5.76 -19.09
C GLN A 230 12.92 7.01 -18.32
N VAL A 231 12.04 8.01 -18.14
CA VAL A 231 12.35 9.21 -17.34
C VAL A 231 12.45 8.87 -15.85
N MET A 232 11.51 8.11 -15.31
CA MET A 232 11.55 7.68 -13.90
C MET A 232 12.79 6.85 -13.57
N GLU A 233 13.28 6.07 -14.55
CA GLU A 233 14.49 5.26 -14.41
C GLU A 233 15.79 6.03 -14.71
N GLU A 234 15.69 7.34 -14.99
CA GLU A 234 16.84 8.21 -15.36
C GLU A 234 17.59 7.73 -16.62
N ASN A 235 16.95 6.92 -17.45
CA ASN A 235 17.51 6.49 -18.72
C ASN A 235 17.41 7.60 -19.79
N LEU A 236 16.39 8.48 -19.67
CA LEU A 236 16.16 9.63 -20.53
C LEU A 236 15.89 10.88 -19.68
N PRO A 237 16.43 12.06 -20.04
CA PRO A 237 16.03 13.30 -19.42
C PRO A 237 14.59 13.67 -19.83
N ASN A 238 13.84 14.32 -18.94
CA ASN A 238 12.49 14.80 -19.21
C ASN A 238 12.52 16.09 -20.06
N GLU A 239 13.07 15.99 -21.26
CA GLU A 239 13.19 17.08 -22.22
C GLU A 239 12.39 16.76 -23.48
N ARG A 240 11.54 17.69 -23.91
CA ARG A 240 10.60 17.49 -25.05
C ARG A 240 11.33 17.02 -26.31
N SER A 241 12.45 17.63 -26.66
CA SER A 241 13.25 17.29 -27.85
C SER A 241 13.80 15.86 -27.80
N VAL A 242 14.30 15.44 -26.64
CA VAL A 242 14.86 14.10 -26.43
C VAL A 242 13.75 13.05 -26.50
N LEU A 243 12.65 13.29 -25.79
CA LEU A 243 11.53 12.35 -25.73
C LEU A 243 10.87 12.16 -27.09
N LEU A 244 10.70 13.24 -27.88
CA LEU A 244 10.16 13.15 -29.24
C LEU A 244 11.12 12.42 -30.18
N ALA A 245 12.41 12.68 -30.11
CA ALA A 245 13.41 11.97 -30.93
C ALA A 245 13.38 10.45 -30.67
N TRP A 246 13.29 10.06 -29.42
CA TRP A 246 13.14 8.65 -29.05
C TRP A 246 11.81 8.03 -29.51
N ALA A 247 10.70 8.73 -29.31
CA ALA A 247 9.41 8.28 -29.79
C ALA A 247 9.38 8.10 -31.32
N GLN A 248 9.97 9.03 -32.05
CA GLN A 248 10.08 8.97 -33.52
C GLN A 248 10.96 7.82 -34.00
N ARG A 249 12.07 7.57 -33.31
CA ARG A 249 12.93 6.42 -33.61
C ARG A 249 12.19 5.10 -33.38
N VAL A 250 11.55 4.92 -32.23
CA VAL A 250 10.77 3.69 -31.93
C VAL A 250 9.64 3.51 -32.95
N TRP A 251 8.97 4.62 -33.34
CA TRP A 251 7.92 4.57 -34.37
C TRP A 251 8.46 4.07 -35.71
N SER A 252 9.57 4.61 -36.18
CA SER A 252 10.17 4.22 -37.48
C SER A 252 10.73 2.79 -37.47
N GLU A 253 11.21 2.29 -36.34
CA GLU A 253 11.70 0.91 -36.20
C GLU A 253 10.56 -0.12 -36.08
N ALA A 254 9.47 0.22 -35.38
CA ALA A 254 8.33 -0.69 -35.15
C ALA A 254 7.33 -0.70 -36.31
N TRP A 255 7.19 0.40 -37.05
CA TRP A 255 6.25 0.58 -38.16
C TRP A 255 6.92 1.23 -39.38
N PRO A 256 7.86 0.54 -40.05
CA PRO A 256 8.67 1.12 -41.14
C PRO A 256 7.90 1.51 -42.41
N ASN A 257 6.59 1.27 -42.49
CA ASN A 257 5.76 1.49 -43.69
C ASN A 257 4.37 2.08 -43.39
N SER A 258 4.19 2.87 -42.33
CA SER A 258 2.91 3.55 -42.04
C SER A 258 2.91 4.99 -42.44
#